data_077f2aabd6363f2b5d2e94b3d70d6717
#
_entry.id   077f2aabd6363f2b5d2e94b3d70d6717
#
_cell.length_a   1.000
_cell.length_b   1.000
_cell.length_c   1.000
_cell.angle_alpha   90.00
_cell.angle_beta   90.00
_cell.angle_gamma   90.00
#
_symmetry.space_group_name_H-M   'P 1'
#
loop_
_entity.id
_entity.type
_entity.pdbx_description
1 polymer ?
#
loop_
_entity_poly.entity_id
_entity_poly.type
_entity_poly.pdbx_seq_one_letter_code
_entity_poly.pdbx_strand_id
1 'polypeptide(L)'
;QIGGDTPLPSLELGTDLIAQVGNCDNGYACAYMNSLSWSSPTAPNPTESDPRIVFERLFGDGGTPEQRRAELKKNKSILDWVLADMSSLQNQLGSGDRNKVDEYLETVREVERRIQRAEASTADSPLADLTRPTSVPDVWEEHVKLMYDLQVLALRADLTRVVTFQMAREASTRTYPQIGVPEPHHPVSHHVDDPAKLAMLAKINQYHVSLFAYLIDKLDKTEDGDGTLLDHTTYLLGSGLGNPNVHNHQNLPIVVASGAGSRIPGGRHVKYDELTPLANLPLTLLDD
;
A
#
# COMPACT_ATOMS: atom_id res chain seq x y z
N GLN A 1 -13.61 -2.41 11.98
CA GLN A 1 -12.60 -2.63 10.93
C GLN A 1 -12.88 -1.65 9.79
N ILE A 2 -12.01 -0.64 9.55
CA ILE A 2 -12.30 0.51 8.65
C ILE A 2 -12.57 0.06 7.21
N GLY A 3 -11.86 -0.94 6.70
CA GLY A 3 -11.99 -1.47 5.33
C GLY A 3 -13.08 -2.55 5.16
N GLY A 4 -13.91 -2.83 6.17
CA GLY A 4 -14.86 -3.95 6.14
C GLY A 4 -15.99 -3.80 5.14
N ASP A 5 -16.36 -2.59 4.79
CA ASP A 5 -17.55 -2.28 3.97
C ASP A 5 -17.20 -1.89 2.52
N THR A 6 -15.91 -1.89 2.16
CA THR A 6 -15.45 -1.56 0.81
C THR A 6 -15.14 -2.81 -0.02
N PRO A 7 -15.20 -2.74 -1.37
CA PRO A 7 -14.84 -3.85 -2.26
C PRO A 7 -13.46 -4.43 -2.00
N LEU A 8 -12.48 -3.55 -1.69
CA LEU A 8 -11.13 -3.92 -1.27
C LEU A 8 -10.95 -3.51 0.19
N PRO A 9 -10.72 -4.44 1.14
CA PRO A 9 -10.46 -4.11 2.54
C PRO A 9 -9.25 -3.20 2.73
N SER A 10 -8.23 -3.36 1.87
CA SER A 10 -7.03 -2.54 1.81
C SER A 10 -6.36 -2.67 0.45
N LEU A 11 -5.51 -1.70 0.13
CA LEU A 11 -4.71 -1.65 -1.09
C LEU A 11 -3.22 -1.52 -0.72
N GLU A 12 -2.43 -2.51 -1.09
CA GLU A 12 -1.01 -2.61 -0.80
C GLU A 12 -0.20 -2.32 -2.06
N LEU A 13 0.57 -1.23 -2.03
CA LEU A 13 1.30 -0.71 -3.19
C LEU A 13 2.79 -0.55 -2.91
N GLY A 14 3.59 -0.63 -3.97
CA GLY A 14 5.03 -0.36 -3.91
C GLY A 14 5.58 0.06 -5.26
N THR A 15 6.88 0.36 -5.32
CA THR A 15 7.58 0.68 -6.58
C THR A 15 8.77 -0.21 -6.86
N ASP A 16 9.22 -0.99 -5.90
CA ASP A 16 10.33 -1.92 -6.06
C ASP A 16 9.81 -3.35 -6.30
N LEU A 17 10.53 -4.15 -7.07
CA LEU A 17 10.25 -5.58 -7.21
C LEU A 17 10.45 -6.28 -5.87
N ILE A 18 9.53 -7.14 -5.51
CA ILE A 18 9.42 -7.70 -4.16
C ILE A 18 9.66 -9.21 -4.17
N ALA A 19 10.62 -9.66 -3.35
CA ALA A 19 10.76 -11.05 -2.99
C ALA A 19 9.96 -11.31 -1.70
N GLN A 20 8.95 -12.16 -1.76
CA GLN A 20 8.13 -12.54 -0.60
C GLN A 20 8.66 -13.77 0.14
N VAL A 21 9.52 -14.55 -0.49
CA VAL A 21 10.01 -15.85 0.01
C VAL A 21 11.50 -15.80 0.25
N GLY A 22 11.96 -16.46 1.31
CA GLY A 22 13.37 -16.57 1.70
C GLY A 22 13.76 -15.63 2.84
N ASN A 23 15.05 -15.60 3.14
CA ASN A 23 15.67 -14.73 4.14
C ASN A 23 16.39 -13.59 3.42
N CYS A 24 16.04 -12.34 3.75
CA CYS A 24 16.59 -11.17 3.09
C CYS A 24 17.72 -10.50 3.85
N ASP A 25 17.57 -10.30 5.17
CA ASP A 25 18.58 -9.63 5.96
C ASP A 25 18.66 -10.26 7.37
N ASN A 26 19.87 -10.43 7.91
CA ASN A 26 20.14 -10.93 9.27
C ASN A 26 19.29 -12.14 9.70
N GLY A 27 18.88 -13.00 8.74
CA GLY A 27 18.05 -14.18 9.01
C GLY A 27 16.54 -13.91 9.11
N TYR A 28 16.09 -12.66 8.95
CA TYR A 28 14.67 -12.33 8.88
C TYR A 28 14.07 -12.71 7.52
N ALA A 29 12.83 -13.18 7.55
CA ALA A 29 12.09 -13.48 6.33
C ALA A 29 11.87 -12.21 5.48
N CYS A 30 11.95 -12.36 4.16
CA CYS A 30 11.79 -11.26 3.20
C CYS A 30 10.45 -10.51 3.35
N ALA A 31 9.41 -11.18 3.84
CA ALA A 31 8.12 -10.58 4.12
C ALA A 31 8.19 -9.36 5.05
N TYR A 32 9.08 -9.36 6.04
CA TYR A 32 9.23 -8.21 6.97
C TYR A 32 9.83 -6.97 6.32
N MET A 33 10.63 -7.12 5.26
CA MET A 33 11.18 -6.00 4.49
C MET A 33 10.19 -5.49 3.43
N ASN A 34 9.32 -6.36 2.96
CA ASN A 34 8.55 -6.16 1.73
C ASN A 34 7.04 -6.01 1.96
N SER A 35 6.57 -5.99 3.21
CA SER A 35 5.15 -5.87 3.53
C SER A 35 4.93 -4.92 4.69
N LEU A 36 4.14 -3.87 4.46
CA LEU A 36 3.70 -2.92 5.49
C LEU A 36 2.34 -3.33 6.09
N SER A 37 1.56 -4.09 5.35
CA SER A 37 0.21 -4.52 5.71
C SER A 37 0.16 -6.02 5.98
N TRP A 38 -0.60 -6.43 6.99
CA TRP A 38 -0.73 -7.81 7.42
C TRP A 38 -2.19 -8.12 7.73
N SER A 39 -2.71 -9.20 7.20
CA SER A 39 -4.07 -9.68 7.48
C SER A 39 -4.16 -10.45 8.80
N SER A 40 -3.04 -10.96 9.29
CA SER A 40 -2.90 -11.58 10.62
C SER A 40 -1.44 -11.44 11.10
N PRO A 41 -1.10 -11.78 12.34
CA PRO A 41 0.29 -11.70 12.84
C PRO A 41 1.32 -12.48 12.00
N THR A 42 0.88 -13.41 11.17
CA THR A 42 1.75 -14.28 10.37
C THR A 42 1.47 -14.25 8.86
N ALA A 43 0.46 -13.48 8.42
CA ALA A 43 0.05 -13.41 7.02
C ALA A 43 0.27 -12.01 6.44
N PRO A 44 1.42 -11.76 5.79
CA PRO A 44 1.69 -10.50 5.12
C PRO A 44 0.79 -10.35 3.89
N ASN A 45 0.34 -9.13 3.63
CA ASN A 45 -0.33 -8.78 2.38
C ASN A 45 0.73 -8.40 1.35
N PRO A 46 0.77 -9.10 0.19
CA PRO A 46 1.73 -8.78 -0.86
C PRO A 46 1.51 -7.38 -1.43
N THR A 47 2.61 -6.67 -1.62
CA THR A 47 2.61 -5.35 -2.25
C THR A 47 2.59 -5.50 -3.77
N GLU A 48 1.75 -4.71 -4.46
CA GLU A 48 1.71 -4.66 -5.92
C GLU A 48 2.46 -3.43 -6.44
N SER A 49 3.31 -3.64 -7.43
CA SER A 49 4.14 -2.59 -8.03
C SER A 49 3.81 -2.27 -9.49
N ASP A 50 2.99 -3.08 -10.16
CA ASP A 50 2.57 -2.83 -11.52
C ASP A 50 1.27 -2.02 -11.56
N PRO A 51 1.29 -0.76 -12.08
CA PRO A 51 0.10 0.09 -12.14
C PRO A 51 -1.05 -0.54 -12.94
N ARG A 52 -0.73 -1.35 -13.95
CA ARG A 52 -1.73 -2.07 -14.73
C ARG A 52 -2.47 -3.10 -13.88
N ILE A 53 -1.72 -3.90 -13.11
CA ILE A 53 -2.33 -4.90 -12.22
C ILE A 53 -3.16 -4.22 -11.14
N VAL A 54 -2.67 -3.10 -10.58
CA VAL A 54 -3.44 -2.29 -9.63
C VAL A 54 -4.73 -1.78 -10.26
N PHE A 55 -4.65 -1.22 -11.47
CA PHE A 55 -5.83 -0.75 -12.19
C PHE A 55 -6.83 -1.88 -12.46
N GLU A 56 -6.36 -3.06 -12.87
CA GLU A 56 -7.21 -4.23 -13.07
C GLU A 56 -7.86 -4.72 -11.78
N ARG A 57 -7.12 -4.67 -10.67
CA ARG A 57 -7.65 -5.01 -9.34
C ARG A 57 -8.75 -4.04 -8.88
N LEU A 58 -8.63 -2.74 -9.22
CA LEU A 58 -9.60 -1.72 -8.86
C LEU A 58 -10.83 -1.72 -9.77
N PHE A 59 -10.64 -1.85 -11.08
CA PHE A 59 -11.67 -1.56 -12.09
C PHE A 59 -11.97 -2.75 -13.03
N GLY A 60 -11.26 -3.85 -12.91
CA GLY A 60 -11.29 -4.98 -13.82
C GLY A 60 -10.30 -4.80 -15.00
N ASP A 61 -10.23 -5.82 -15.86
CA ASP A 61 -9.24 -5.94 -16.96
C ASP A 61 -9.49 -5.03 -18.18
N GLY A 62 -10.36 -4.06 -18.07
CA GLY A 62 -10.87 -3.27 -19.19
C GLY A 62 -12.07 -3.98 -19.86
N GLY A 63 -12.46 -3.57 -21.02
CA GLY A 63 -13.65 -4.10 -21.69
C GLY A 63 -14.95 -3.44 -21.22
N THR A 64 -16.09 -3.93 -21.76
CA THR A 64 -17.41 -3.40 -21.41
C THR A 64 -17.81 -3.80 -19.98
N PRO A 65 -18.79 -3.12 -19.35
CA PRO A 65 -19.33 -3.54 -18.07
C PRO A 65 -19.82 -5.01 -18.05
N GLU A 66 -20.35 -5.49 -19.17
CA GLU A 66 -20.79 -6.88 -19.32
C GLU A 66 -19.62 -7.85 -19.33
N GLN A 67 -18.53 -7.51 -20.02
CA GLN A 67 -17.30 -8.33 -20.06
C GLN A 67 -16.67 -8.42 -18.67
N ARG A 68 -16.59 -7.31 -17.94
CA ARG A 68 -16.08 -7.29 -16.55
C ARG A 68 -16.93 -8.16 -15.63
N ARG A 69 -18.27 -8.07 -15.72
CA ARG A 69 -19.19 -8.92 -14.94
C ARG A 69 -19.02 -10.40 -15.27
N ALA A 70 -18.81 -10.73 -16.55
CA ALA A 70 -18.59 -12.12 -16.97
C ALA A 70 -17.28 -12.68 -16.40
N GLU A 71 -16.21 -11.90 -16.36
CA GLU A 71 -14.92 -12.29 -15.80
C GLU A 71 -15.00 -12.46 -14.28
N LEU A 72 -15.62 -11.52 -13.57
CA LEU A 72 -15.86 -11.62 -12.12
C LEU A 72 -16.70 -12.87 -11.79
N LYS A 73 -17.74 -13.16 -12.58
CA LYS A 73 -18.56 -14.36 -12.41
C LYS A 73 -17.78 -15.64 -12.61
N LYS A 74 -16.88 -15.68 -13.60
CA LYS A 74 -15.97 -16.81 -13.85
C LYS A 74 -15.03 -17.05 -12.65
N ASN A 75 -14.42 -15.99 -12.13
CA ASN A 75 -13.54 -16.08 -10.97
C ASN A 75 -14.29 -16.55 -9.73
N LYS A 76 -15.51 -16.08 -9.51
CA LYS A 76 -16.39 -16.57 -8.44
C LYS A 76 -16.66 -18.07 -8.55
N SER A 77 -16.94 -18.57 -9.75
CA SER A 77 -17.15 -20.02 -9.98
C SER A 77 -15.90 -20.85 -9.65
N ILE A 78 -14.70 -20.32 -9.89
CA ILE A 78 -13.44 -20.99 -9.51
C ILE A 78 -13.29 -21.04 -7.99
N LEU A 79 -13.64 -19.96 -7.28
CA LEU A 79 -13.60 -19.91 -5.81
C LEU A 79 -14.59 -20.89 -5.18
N ASP A 80 -15.80 -21.00 -5.72
CA ASP A 80 -16.80 -21.99 -5.24
C ASP A 80 -16.25 -23.42 -5.36
N TRP A 81 -15.56 -23.76 -6.44
CA TRP A 81 -14.90 -25.05 -6.62
C TRP A 81 -13.78 -25.26 -5.58
N VAL A 82 -12.90 -24.27 -5.38
CA VAL A 82 -11.80 -24.35 -4.41
C VAL A 82 -12.36 -24.55 -2.99
N LEU A 83 -13.42 -23.85 -2.63
CA LEU A 83 -14.09 -24.00 -1.33
C LEU A 83 -14.65 -25.40 -1.11
N ALA A 84 -15.26 -26.00 -2.15
CA ALA A 84 -15.80 -27.35 -2.08
C ALA A 84 -14.70 -28.41 -1.91
N ASP A 85 -13.60 -28.28 -2.69
CA ASP A 85 -12.46 -29.20 -2.63
C ASP A 85 -11.76 -29.14 -1.26
N MET A 86 -11.49 -27.94 -0.75
CA MET A 86 -10.85 -27.73 0.54
C MET A 86 -11.72 -28.19 1.72
N SER A 87 -13.04 -28.02 1.66
CA SER A 87 -13.95 -28.53 2.69
C SER A 87 -13.95 -30.08 2.74
N SER A 88 -13.77 -30.73 1.60
CA SER A 88 -13.57 -32.17 1.53
C SER A 88 -12.24 -32.61 2.18
N LEU A 89 -11.18 -31.85 1.94
CA LEU A 89 -9.86 -32.09 2.51
C LEU A 89 -9.84 -31.97 4.05
N GLN A 90 -10.52 -30.96 4.61
CA GLN A 90 -10.61 -30.76 6.06
C GLN A 90 -11.07 -32.00 6.84
N ASN A 91 -11.97 -32.78 6.26
CA ASN A 91 -12.49 -33.99 6.91
C ASN A 91 -11.44 -35.12 7.05
N GLN A 92 -10.32 -34.99 6.33
CA GLN A 92 -9.22 -35.98 6.27
C GLN A 92 -8.00 -35.56 7.09
N LEU A 93 -7.94 -34.32 7.61
CA LEU A 93 -6.78 -33.73 8.25
C LEU A 93 -6.81 -33.83 9.77
N GLY A 94 -5.62 -33.83 10.39
CA GLY A 94 -5.44 -33.65 11.83
C GLY A 94 -5.76 -32.24 12.30
N SER A 95 -5.90 -32.03 13.62
CA SER A 95 -6.35 -30.73 14.20
C SER A 95 -5.42 -29.56 13.87
N GLY A 96 -4.10 -29.76 13.80
CA GLY A 96 -3.14 -28.69 13.47
C GLY A 96 -3.23 -28.21 12.01
N ASP A 97 -3.44 -29.16 11.10
CA ASP A 97 -3.55 -28.84 9.67
C ASP A 97 -4.94 -28.29 9.31
N ARG A 98 -5.97 -28.65 10.06
CA ARG A 98 -7.30 -28.04 9.91
C ARG A 98 -7.29 -26.54 10.11
N ASN A 99 -6.60 -26.04 11.12
CA ASN A 99 -6.50 -24.60 11.37
C ASN A 99 -5.88 -23.85 10.17
N LYS A 100 -4.88 -24.39 9.52
CA LYS A 100 -4.27 -23.81 8.30
C LYS A 100 -5.25 -23.79 7.13
N VAL A 101 -6.03 -24.86 6.98
CA VAL A 101 -7.07 -24.93 5.95
C VAL A 101 -8.20 -23.94 6.26
N ASP A 102 -8.58 -23.78 7.53
CA ASP A 102 -9.58 -22.79 7.95
C ASP A 102 -9.13 -21.36 7.61
N GLU A 103 -7.87 -20.99 7.91
CA GLU A 103 -7.29 -19.71 7.55
C GLU A 103 -7.28 -19.48 6.02
N TYR A 104 -6.94 -20.52 5.26
CA TYR A 104 -6.99 -20.46 3.81
C TYR A 104 -8.42 -20.27 3.29
N LEU A 105 -9.37 -21.02 3.79
CA LEU A 105 -10.78 -20.90 3.41
C LEU A 105 -11.36 -19.52 3.75
N GLU A 106 -10.99 -18.94 4.88
CA GLU A 106 -11.41 -17.57 5.21
C GLU A 106 -10.82 -16.55 4.22
N THR A 107 -9.57 -16.72 3.79
CA THR A 107 -8.97 -15.90 2.74
C THR A 107 -9.73 -16.04 1.42
N VAL A 108 -10.10 -17.26 1.03
CA VAL A 108 -10.89 -17.50 -0.20
C VAL A 108 -12.28 -16.85 -0.09
N ARG A 109 -12.95 -16.96 1.07
CA ARG A 109 -14.24 -16.27 1.33
C ARG A 109 -14.11 -14.76 1.26
N GLU A 110 -12.99 -14.19 1.72
CA GLU A 110 -12.75 -12.76 1.60
C GLU A 110 -12.63 -12.34 0.13
N VAL A 111 -11.89 -13.09 -0.70
CA VAL A 111 -11.82 -12.85 -2.15
C VAL A 111 -13.20 -12.93 -2.78
N GLU A 112 -13.99 -13.93 -2.43
CA GLU A 112 -15.38 -14.07 -2.92
C GLU A 112 -16.25 -12.86 -2.55
N ARG A 113 -16.19 -12.42 -1.30
CA ARG A 113 -16.90 -11.21 -0.83
C ARG A 113 -16.49 -9.97 -1.65
N ARG A 114 -15.19 -9.83 -1.96
CA ARG A 114 -14.67 -8.73 -2.79
C ARG A 114 -15.20 -8.79 -4.22
N ILE A 115 -15.23 -9.96 -4.83
CA ILE A 115 -15.81 -10.17 -6.16
C ILE A 115 -17.29 -9.77 -6.17
N GLN A 116 -18.07 -10.24 -5.19
CA GLN A 116 -19.51 -9.90 -5.07
C GLN A 116 -19.74 -8.41 -4.92
N ARG A 117 -18.93 -7.72 -4.11
CA ARG A 117 -19.01 -6.27 -3.94
C ARG A 117 -18.65 -5.54 -5.23
N ALA A 118 -17.59 -5.96 -5.93
CA ALA A 118 -17.21 -5.40 -7.22
C ALA A 118 -18.29 -5.58 -8.29
N GLU A 119 -18.95 -6.75 -8.33
CA GLU A 119 -20.11 -6.99 -9.21
C GLU A 119 -21.25 -6.00 -8.94
N ALA A 120 -21.57 -5.77 -7.67
CA ALA A 120 -22.63 -4.84 -7.28
C ALA A 120 -22.28 -3.37 -7.62
N SER A 121 -21.02 -2.96 -7.44
CA SER A 121 -20.58 -1.58 -7.64
C SER A 121 -20.29 -1.23 -9.10
N THR A 122 -19.94 -2.20 -9.96
CA THR A 122 -19.59 -1.97 -11.37
C THR A 122 -20.78 -1.45 -12.19
N ALA A 123 -22.00 -1.66 -11.72
CA ALA A 123 -23.22 -1.20 -12.41
C ALA A 123 -23.35 0.33 -12.47
N ASP A 124 -22.81 1.05 -11.47
CA ASP A 124 -23.02 2.49 -11.28
C ASP A 124 -21.71 3.31 -11.21
N SER A 125 -20.57 2.74 -11.64
CA SER A 125 -19.27 3.41 -11.49
C SER A 125 -19.12 4.61 -12.44
N PRO A 126 -18.84 5.83 -11.93
CA PRO A 126 -18.51 6.99 -12.75
C PRO A 126 -17.15 6.87 -13.47
N LEU A 127 -16.42 5.78 -13.26
CA LEU A 127 -15.04 5.57 -13.71
C LEU A 127 -14.94 4.66 -14.96
N ALA A 128 -16.07 4.41 -15.64
CA ALA A 128 -16.11 3.51 -16.82
C ALA A 128 -15.21 3.96 -17.99
N ASP A 129 -14.84 5.26 -18.05
CA ASP A 129 -14.09 5.86 -19.15
C ASP A 129 -12.58 6.04 -18.87
N LEU A 130 -12.05 5.47 -17.78
CA LEU A 130 -10.63 5.61 -17.47
C LEU A 130 -9.74 4.81 -18.42
N THR A 131 -8.71 5.45 -18.95
CA THR A 131 -7.68 4.80 -19.76
C THR A 131 -6.82 3.91 -18.87
N ARG A 132 -6.77 2.61 -19.20
CA ARG A 132 -5.97 1.62 -18.48
C ARG A 132 -4.48 1.87 -18.72
N PRO A 133 -3.63 1.89 -17.68
CA PRO A 133 -2.17 1.88 -17.85
C PRO A 133 -1.70 0.64 -18.62
N THR A 134 -0.67 0.79 -19.43
CA THR A 134 -0.20 -0.30 -20.33
C THR A 134 1.07 -0.98 -19.81
N SER A 135 1.84 -0.33 -18.95
CA SER A 135 3.08 -0.86 -18.38
C SER A 135 3.55 -0.01 -17.20
N VAL A 136 4.57 -0.49 -16.48
CA VAL A 136 5.29 0.29 -15.49
C VAL A 136 6.09 1.38 -16.22
N PRO A 137 5.95 2.67 -15.87
CA PRO A 137 6.75 3.74 -16.47
C PRO A 137 8.25 3.54 -16.21
N ASP A 138 9.09 3.83 -17.22
CA ASP A 138 10.54 3.77 -17.09
C ASP A 138 11.08 4.83 -16.13
N VAL A 139 10.42 6.00 -16.09
CA VAL A 139 10.75 7.10 -15.18
C VAL A 139 10.07 6.84 -13.84
N TRP A 140 10.87 6.67 -12.79
CA TRP A 140 10.36 6.33 -11.46
C TRP A 140 9.38 7.38 -10.89
N GLU A 141 9.63 8.65 -11.14
CA GLU A 141 8.71 9.73 -10.74
C GLU A 141 7.30 9.54 -11.33
N GLU A 142 7.24 9.20 -12.62
CA GLU A 142 5.97 8.93 -13.31
C GLU A 142 5.29 7.69 -12.74
N HIS A 143 6.07 6.65 -12.40
CA HIS A 143 5.56 5.46 -11.73
C HIS A 143 4.93 5.80 -10.36
N VAL A 144 5.65 6.54 -9.51
CA VAL A 144 5.13 6.97 -8.20
C VAL A 144 3.87 7.81 -8.34
N LYS A 145 3.88 8.80 -9.25
CA LYS A 145 2.71 9.65 -9.50
C LYS A 145 1.51 8.86 -10.00
N LEU A 146 1.73 7.91 -10.90
CA LEU A 146 0.66 7.03 -11.39
C LEU A 146 0.08 6.16 -10.27
N MET A 147 0.92 5.61 -9.39
CA MET A 147 0.46 4.85 -8.22
C MET A 147 -0.31 5.74 -7.23
N TYR A 148 0.07 7.00 -7.06
CA TYR A 148 -0.70 7.97 -6.28
C TYR A 148 -2.04 8.31 -6.94
N ASP A 149 -2.06 8.48 -8.26
CA ASP A 149 -3.29 8.72 -9.01
C ASP A 149 -4.31 7.58 -8.86
N LEU A 150 -3.82 6.33 -8.89
CA LEU A 150 -4.65 5.16 -8.64
C LEU A 150 -5.19 5.12 -7.20
N GLN A 151 -4.43 5.59 -6.21
CA GLN A 151 -4.93 5.73 -4.83
C GLN A 151 -6.06 6.75 -4.75
N VAL A 152 -5.87 7.94 -5.34
CA VAL A 152 -6.91 8.99 -5.38
C VAL A 152 -8.18 8.47 -6.04
N LEU A 153 -8.06 7.75 -7.16
CA LEU A 153 -9.20 7.14 -7.84
C LEU A 153 -9.90 6.08 -6.99
N ALA A 154 -9.13 5.24 -6.30
CA ALA A 154 -9.67 4.19 -5.44
C ALA A 154 -10.45 4.77 -4.25
N LEU A 155 -9.93 5.83 -3.61
CA LEU A 155 -10.61 6.55 -2.52
C LEU A 155 -11.87 7.27 -3.02
N ARG A 156 -11.76 8.02 -4.14
CA ARG A 156 -12.89 8.75 -4.73
C ARG A 156 -14.07 7.84 -5.09
N ALA A 157 -13.79 6.60 -5.47
CA ALA A 157 -14.81 5.62 -5.82
C ALA A 157 -15.23 4.73 -4.64
N ASP A 158 -14.75 5.00 -3.42
CA ASP A 158 -14.95 4.20 -2.20
C ASP A 158 -14.63 2.71 -2.40
N LEU A 159 -13.65 2.41 -3.27
CA LEU A 159 -13.20 1.03 -3.51
C LEU A 159 -12.37 0.49 -2.36
N THR A 160 -11.67 1.35 -1.65
CA THR A 160 -10.94 1.06 -0.41
C THR A 160 -10.83 2.32 0.44
N ARG A 161 -10.67 2.15 1.76
CA ARG A 161 -10.42 3.22 2.74
C ARG A 161 -9.07 3.06 3.44
N VAL A 162 -8.33 2.02 3.11
CA VAL A 162 -7.02 1.72 3.72
C VAL A 162 -6.02 1.48 2.61
N VAL A 163 -4.93 2.26 2.60
CA VAL A 163 -3.85 2.14 1.62
C VAL A 163 -2.52 2.09 2.34
N THR A 164 -1.64 1.19 1.91
CA THR A 164 -0.22 1.23 2.25
C THR A 164 0.60 1.37 0.98
N PHE A 165 1.62 2.24 0.99
CA PHE A 165 2.47 2.47 -0.16
C PHE A 165 3.95 2.51 0.22
N GLN A 166 4.70 1.52 -0.24
CA GLN A 166 6.14 1.44 -0.07
C GLN A 166 6.84 2.13 -1.24
N MET A 167 7.19 3.40 -1.09
CA MET A 167 7.89 4.18 -2.14
C MET A 167 9.28 3.63 -2.45
N ALA A 168 9.98 3.14 -1.43
CA ALA A 168 11.24 2.42 -1.54
C ALA A 168 11.36 1.45 -0.36
N ARG A 169 11.89 0.27 -0.61
CA ARG A 169 12.22 -0.69 0.48
C ARG A 169 13.60 -0.37 1.07
N GLU A 170 13.89 -0.88 2.26
CA GLU A 170 15.18 -0.64 2.93
C GLU A 170 16.39 -1.07 2.09
N ALA A 171 16.31 -2.18 1.37
CA ALA A 171 17.37 -2.68 0.49
C ALA A 171 17.21 -2.21 -0.97
N SER A 172 16.60 -1.04 -1.22
CA SER A 172 16.42 -0.53 -2.58
C SER A 172 17.75 -0.22 -3.25
N THR A 173 17.97 -0.80 -4.42
CA THR A 173 19.12 -0.50 -5.27
C THR A 173 18.84 0.59 -6.31
N ARG A 174 17.72 1.29 -6.16
CA ARG A 174 17.32 2.36 -7.06
C ARG A 174 18.30 3.52 -7.04
N THR A 175 18.54 4.08 -8.21
CA THR A 175 19.34 5.29 -8.41
C THR A 175 18.44 6.47 -8.79
N TYR A 176 18.90 7.69 -8.55
CA TYR A 176 18.14 8.91 -8.82
C TYR A 176 18.98 9.91 -9.64
N PRO A 177 19.39 9.55 -10.87
CA PRO A 177 20.25 10.42 -11.70
C PRO A 177 19.59 11.77 -12.02
N GLN A 178 18.25 11.83 -12.09
CA GLN A 178 17.47 13.05 -12.37
C GLN A 178 17.61 14.12 -11.28
N ILE A 179 18.03 13.74 -10.07
CA ILE A 179 18.35 14.68 -8.96
C ILE A 179 19.85 14.71 -8.64
N GLY A 180 20.69 14.17 -9.53
CA GLY A 180 22.14 14.14 -9.39
C GLY A 180 22.63 13.13 -8.35
N VAL A 181 21.92 12.00 -8.16
CA VAL A 181 22.33 10.88 -7.31
C VAL A 181 22.34 9.60 -8.14
N PRO A 182 23.45 9.30 -8.83
CA PRO A 182 23.57 8.10 -9.66
C PRO A 182 23.89 6.83 -8.85
N GLU A 183 24.28 6.96 -7.59
CA GLU A 183 24.58 5.85 -6.71
C GLU A 183 23.29 5.18 -6.20
N PRO A 184 23.31 3.85 -5.95
CA PRO A 184 22.14 3.14 -5.41
C PRO A 184 21.78 3.61 -4.00
N HIS A 185 20.46 3.72 -3.72
CA HIS A 185 19.92 4.25 -2.47
C HIS A 185 20.46 3.55 -1.23
N HIS A 186 20.37 2.22 -1.15
CA HIS A 186 20.82 1.47 0.03
C HIS A 186 22.32 1.68 0.33
N PRO A 187 23.27 1.56 -0.62
CA PRO A 187 24.67 1.90 -0.37
C PRO A 187 24.91 3.37 0.05
N VAL A 188 24.10 4.32 -0.43
CA VAL A 188 24.15 5.72 0.00
C VAL A 188 23.68 5.87 1.44
N SER A 189 22.66 5.10 1.84
CA SER A 189 22.12 5.15 3.21
C SER A 189 23.14 4.69 4.26
N HIS A 190 24.08 3.80 3.89
CA HIS A 190 25.25 3.47 4.69
C HIS A 190 26.37 4.51 4.49
N HIS A 191 26.11 5.74 4.93
CA HIS A 191 26.92 6.92 4.63
C HIS A 191 28.25 6.98 5.37
N VAL A 192 28.46 6.26 6.47
CA VAL A 192 29.68 6.24 7.28
C VAL A 192 30.13 7.66 7.64
N ASP A 193 29.18 8.56 7.86
CA ASP A 193 29.36 9.99 8.13
C ASP A 193 30.10 10.77 7.02
N ASP A 194 30.17 10.21 5.80
CA ASP A 194 30.67 10.90 4.60
C ASP A 194 29.73 12.05 4.22
N PRO A 195 30.21 13.31 4.22
CA PRO A 195 29.38 14.47 3.88
C PRO A 195 28.76 14.41 2.47
N ALA A 196 29.44 13.77 1.50
CA ALA A 196 28.92 13.64 0.14
C ALA A 196 27.72 12.67 0.11
N LYS A 197 27.81 11.53 0.77
CA LYS A 197 26.71 10.58 0.91
C LYS A 197 25.54 11.17 1.69
N LEU A 198 25.80 11.88 2.78
CA LEU A 198 24.76 12.58 3.55
C LEU A 198 24.03 13.62 2.68
N ALA A 199 24.74 14.36 1.83
CA ALA A 199 24.13 15.30 0.90
C ALA A 199 23.27 14.58 -0.17
N MET A 200 23.71 13.43 -0.68
CA MET A 200 22.92 12.61 -1.59
C MET A 200 21.65 12.07 -0.92
N LEU A 201 21.77 11.53 0.31
CA LEU A 201 20.63 11.03 1.06
C LEU A 201 19.60 12.15 1.34
N ALA A 202 20.04 13.33 1.70
CA ALA A 202 19.18 14.50 1.88
C ALA A 202 18.40 14.84 0.59
N LYS A 203 19.04 14.78 -0.59
CA LYS A 203 18.37 14.99 -1.89
C LYS A 203 17.31 13.91 -2.16
N ILE A 204 17.61 12.63 -1.87
CA ILE A 204 16.65 11.54 -2.02
C ILE A 204 15.44 11.79 -1.12
N ASN A 205 15.66 12.10 0.16
CA ASN A 205 14.57 12.36 1.10
C ASN A 205 13.72 13.56 0.68
N GLN A 206 14.34 14.65 0.26
CA GLN A 206 13.62 15.82 -0.28
C GLN A 206 12.78 15.45 -1.50
N TYR A 207 13.31 14.62 -2.38
CA TYR A 207 12.59 14.16 -3.56
C TYR A 207 11.38 13.29 -3.20
N HIS A 208 11.52 12.34 -2.28
CA HIS A 208 10.40 11.54 -1.79
C HIS A 208 9.31 12.42 -1.15
N VAL A 209 9.68 13.40 -0.33
CA VAL A 209 8.73 14.34 0.27
C VAL A 209 8.03 15.18 -0.80
N SER A 210 8.73 15.59 -1.87
CA SER A 210 8.10 16.33 -2.97
C SER A 210 7.06 15.51 -3.74
N LEU A 211 7.29 14.21 -3.89
CA LEU A 211 6.32 13.30 -4.49
C LEU A 211 5.12 13.05 -3.56
N PHE A 212 5.35 12.99 -2.26
CA PHE A 212 4.24 12.95 -1.29
C PHE A 212 3.41 14.23 -1.33
N ALA A 213 4.04 15.39 -1.46
CA ALA A 213 3.33 16.67 -1.64
C ALA A 213 2.45 16.69 -2.89
N TYR A 214 2.85 16.01 -3.98
CA TYR A 214 2.01 15.82 -5.16
C TYR A 214 0.71 15.06 -4.82
N LEU A 215 0.78 14.00 -4.01
CA LEU A 215 -0.41 13.29 -3.57
C LEU A 215 -1.33 14.21 -2.74
N ILE A 216 -0.77 14.92 -1.75
CA ILE A 216 -1.53 15.81 -0.88
C ILE A 216 -2.25 16.90 -1.69
N ASP A 217 -1.54 17.52 -2.65
CA ASP A 217 -2.13 18.53 -3.55
C ASP A 217 -3.30 17.95 -4.37
N LYS A 218 -3.20 16.70 -4.83
CA LYS A 218 -4.30 16.04 -5.54
C LYS A 218 -5.50 15.76 -4.65
N LEU A 219 -5.26 15.27 -3.43
CA LEU A 219 -6.34 15.01 -2.46
C LEU A 219 -7.06 16.30 -2.09
N ASP A 220 -6.32 17.40 -1.89
CA ASP A 220 -6.85 18.73 -1.55
C ASP A 220 -7.69 19.34 -2.69
N LYS A 221 -7.39 18.98 -3.94
CA LYS A 221 -8.10 19.44 -5.15
C LYS A 221 -9.24 18.52 -5.60
N THR A 222 -9.39 17.36 -4.99
CA THR A 222 -10.43 16.39 -5.36
C THR A 222 -11.63 16.57 -4.45
N GLU A 223 -12.77 16.98 -5.03
CA GLU A 223 -14.02 17.12 -4.30
C GLU A 223 -14.53 15.79 -3.76
N ASP A 224 -15.00 15.80 -2.52
CA ASP A 224 -15.59 14.67 -1.82
C ASP A 224 -16.67 15.13 -0.83
N GLY A 225 -17.93 14.99 -1.20
CA GLY A 225 -19.08 15.37 -0.38
C GLY A 225 -19.13 16.86 -0.06
N ASP A 226 -18.93 17.21 1.21
CA ASP A 226 -18.94 18.57 1.74
C ASP A 226 -17.54 19.20 1.87
N GLY A 227 -16.52 18.51 1.36
CA GLY A 227 -15.12 18.95 1.41
C GLY A 227 -14.28 18.38 0.28
N THR A 228 -13.04 18.07 0.59
CA THR A 228 -12.10 17.45 -0.30
C THR A 228 -11.71 16.04 0.21
N LEU A 229 -11.11 15.22 -0.65
CA LEU A 229 -10.57 13.93 -0.19
C LEU A 229 -9.56 14.11 0.95
N LEU A 230 -8.80 15.20 0.97
CA LEU A 230 -7.88 15.48 2.07
C LEU A 230 -8.61 15.75 3.39
N ASP A 231 -9.77 16.39 3.35
CA ASP A 231 -10.58 16.65 4.55
C ASP A 231 -11.08 15.36 5.21
N HIS A 232 -11.29 14.32 4.40
CA HIS A 232 -11.84 13.02 4.84
C HIS A 232 -10.80 11.90 4.90
N THR A 233 -9.50 12.23 4.75
CA THR A 233 -8.42 11.23 4.80
C THR A 233 -7.29 11.69 5.72
N THR A 234 -6.56 10.71 6.26
CA THR A 234 -5.32 10.94 6.99
C THR A 234 -4.20 10.10 6.39
N TYR A 235 -3.11 10.75 6.00
CA TYR A 235 -1.93 10.13 5.45
C TYR A 235 -0.73 10.24 6.41
N LEU A 236 0.02 9.15 6.52
CA LEU A 236 1.29 9.10 7.23
C LEU A 236 2.41 8.79 6.25
N LEU A 237 3.39 9.69 6.14
CA LEU A 237 4.67 9.44 5.48
C LEU A 237 5.74 9.27 6.55
N GLY A 238 6.54 8.20 6.45
CA GLY A 238 7.61 7.94 7.40
C GLY A 238 8.70 7.04 6.86
N SER A 239 9.74 6.88 7.66
CA SER A 239 10.82 5.92 7.43
C SER A 239 10.94 4.98 8.63
N GLY A 240 11.31 3.73 8.38
CA GLY A 240 11.59 2.73 9.43
C GLY A 240 12.92 2.98 10.16
N LEU A 241 13.79 3.84 9.62
CA LEU A 241 15.11 4.13 10.18
C LEU A 241 15.29 5.64 10.37
N GLY A 242 15.69 6.06 11.58
CA GLY A 242 16.12 7.44 11.87
C GLY A 242 17.57 7.71 11.46
N ASN A 243 18.45 6.72 11.68
CA ASN A 243 19.80 6.70 11.14
C ASN A 243 20.05 5.36 10.43
N PRO A 244 19.99 5.34 9.08
CA PRO A 244 20.13 4.10 8.31
C PRO A 244 21.54 3.52 8.34
N ASN A 245 22.58 4.33 8.58
CA ASN A 245 23.96 3.87 8.62
C ASN A 245 24.20 2.77 9.68
N VAL A 246 23.51 2.89 10.80
CA VAL A 246 23.60 1.98 11.96
C VAL A 246 22.29 1.24 12.24
N HIS A 247 21.34 1.27 11.29
CA HIS A 247 20.00 0.68 11.41
C HIS A 247 19.27 1.12 12.70
N ASN A 248 19.38 2.40 13.06
CA ASN A 248 18.76 2.92 14.27
C ASN A 248 17.30 3.29 14.00
N HIS A 249 16.39 2.78 14.85
CA HIS A 249 14.95 3.00 14.80
C HIS A 249 14.45 4.13 15.72
N GLN A 250 15.36 4.96 16.25
CA GLN A 250 15.03 6.11 17.08
C GLN A 250 14.90 7.38 16.23
N ASN A 251 14.15 8.36 16.74
CA ASN A 251 13.93 9.65 16.08
C ASN A 251 13.43 9.50 14.64
N LEU A 252 12.46 8.63 14.41
CA LEU A 252 11.91 8.40 13.08
C LEU A 252 11.30 9.68 12.49
N PRO A 253 11.65 10.04 11.25
CA PRO A 253 11.03 11.17 10.57
C PRO A 253 9.62 10.77 10.11
N ILE A 254 8.60 11.44 10.66
CA ILE A 254 7.20 11.14 10.36
C ILE A 254 6.46 12.44 10.05
N VAL A 255 5.68 12.43 8.99
CA VAL A 255 4.75 13.50 8.61
C VAL A 255 3.35 12.92 8.60
N VAL A 256 2.42 13.58 9.30
CA VAL A 256 0.98 13.30 9.20
C VAL A 256 0.34 14.44 8.43
N ALA A 257 -0.41 14.11 7.40
CA ALA A 257 -1.17 15.05 6.59
C ALA A 257 -2.65 14.67 6.60
N SER A 258 -3.51 15.64 6.91
CA SER A 258 -4.96 15.53 6.92
C SER A 258 -5.57 16.91 6.70
N GLY A 259 -6.81 16.96 6.24
CA GLY A 259 -7.55 18.21 6.08
C GLY A 259 -8.39 18.57 7.31
N ALA A 260 -9.36 19.45 7.09
CA ALA A 260 -10.16 20.07 8.15
C ALA A 260 -11.10 19.11 8.89
N GLY A 261 -11.38 17.93 8.31
CA GLY A 261 -12.20 16.89 8.95
C GLY A 261 -11.50 16.16 10.09
N SER A 262 -10.16 16.17 10.13
CA SER A 262 -9.39 15.53 11.20
C SER A 262 -9.40 16.33 12.49
N ARG A 263 -9.45 15.64 13.63
CA ARG A 263 -9.27 16.22 14.96
C ARG A 263 -7.81 16.48 15.31
N ILE A 264 -6.87 16.05 14.46
CA ILE A 264 -5.44 16.25 14.68
C ILE A 264 -5.01 17.63 14.18
N PRO A 265 -4.61 18.57 15.06
CA PRO A 265 -4.21 19.90 14.62
C PRO A 265 -2.91 19.86 13.82
N GLY A 266 -2.95 20.44 12.62
CA GLY A 266 -1.78 20.59 11.73
C GLY A 266 -0.85 21.74 12.14
N GLY A 267 0.17 21.99 11.30
CA GLY A 267 1.09 23.13 11.43
C GLY A 267 2.02 23.08 12.64
N ARG A 268 2.27 21.90 13.21
CA ARG A 268 3.09 21.74 14.41
C ARG A 268 4.17 20.67 14.22
N HIS A 269 5.28 20.83 14.92
CA HIS A 269 6.29 19.80 15.10
C HIS A 269 6.22 19.28 16.54
N VAL A 270 6.08 17.96 16.69
CA VAL A 270 5.99 17.29 17.98
C VAL A 270 7.18 16.37 18.15
N LYS A 271 7.95 16.55 19.21
CA LYS A 271 8.99 15.61 19.64
C LYS A 271 8.45 14.84 20.85
N TYR A 272 8.39 13.53 20.72
CA TYR A 272 8.00 12.64 21.81
C TYR A 272 9.19 12.31 22.69
N ASP A 273 8.92 11.83 23.91
CA ASP A 273 9.93 11.33 24.83
C ASP A 273 10.63 10.11 24.22
N GLU A 274 11.89 9.89 24.61
CA GLU A 274 12.66 8.73 24.19
C GLU A 274 11.90 7.43 24.49
N LEU A 275 12.00 6.46 23.55
CA LEU A 275 11.36 5.15 23.63
C LEU A 275 9.81 5.17 23.55
N THR A 276 9.19 6.29 23.20
CA THR A 276 7.75 6.28 22.86
C THR A 276 7.51 5.35 21.67
N PRO A 277 6.68 4.28 21.82
CA PRO A 277 6.44 3.35 20.72
C PRO A 277 5.75 4.03 19.55
N LEU A 278 6.25 3.80 18.32
CA LEU A 278 5.61 4.31 17.09
C LEU A 278 4.15 3.84 16.97
N ALA A 279 3.84 2.63 17.46
CA ALA A 279 2.48 2.08 17.44
C ALA A 279 1.42 2.97 18.11
N ASN A 280 1.81 3.86 19.02
CA ASN A 280 0.88 4.80 19.66
C ASN A 280 0.31 5.81 18.65
N LEU A 281 1.11 6.22 17.65
CA LEU A 281 0.65 7.16 16.62
C LEU A 281 -0.41 6.53 15.70
N PRO A 282 -0.20 5.35 15.05
CA PRO A 282 -1.26 4.70 14.29
C PRO A 282 -2.54 4.43 15.10
N LEU A 283 -2.43 4.05 16.38
CA LEU A 283 -3.61 3.90 17.24
C LEU A 283 -4.37 5.22 17.39
N THR A 284 -3.67 6.32 17.62
CA THR A 284 -4.30 7.66 17.72
C THR A 284 -4.98 8.04 16.40
N LEU A 285 -4.34 7.73 15.24
CA LEU A 285 -4.92 8.00 13.92
C LEU A 285 -6.16 7.15 13.62
N LEU A 286 -6.27 5.95 14.21
CA LEU A 286 -7.44 5.10 14.07
C LEU A 286 -8.62 5.56 14.94
N ASP A 287 -8.36 6.33 16.00
CA ASP A 287 -9.37 6.89 16.89
C ASP A 287 -9.86 8.29 16.42
N ASP A 288 -9.21 8.89 15.44
CA ASP A 288 -9.55 10.19 14.85
C ASP A 288 -10.68 10.06 13.82
#